data_947e71462d996a9fae703f56d108107a
#
_entry.id   947e71462d996a9fae703f56d108107a
#
_cell.length_a   1.000
_cell.length_b   1.000
_cell.length_c   1.000
_cell.angle_alpha   90.00
_cell.angle_beta   90.00
_cell.angle_gamma   90.00
#
_symmetry.space_group_name_H-M   'P 1'
#
loop_
_entity.id
_entity.type
_entity.pdbx_description
1 polymer ?
#
loop_
_entity_poly.entity_id
_entity_poly.type
_entity_poly.pdbx_seq_one_letter_code
_entity_poly.pdbx_strand_id
1 'polypeptide(L)' 'MAMNKIERIDKEIAKTREKITEYQNRLRGLEAQKTEAENLQIVQLVRSMRLTPQELTAMLSG' A
#
# COMPACT_ATOMS: atom_id res chain seq x y z
N MET A 1 -39.01 -7.70 -18.79
CA MET A 1 -38.97 -9.06 -18.20
C MET A 1 -38.11 -9.09 -16.96
N ALA A 2 -38.52 -9.81 -15.96
CA ALA A 2 -37.73 -9.96 -14.75
C ALA A 2 -36.48 -10.84 -15.05
N MET A 3 -35.34 -10.47 -14.48
CA MET A 3 -34.15 -11.31 -14.57
C MET A 3 -34.36 -12.62 -13.83
N ASN A 4 -33.86 -13.72 -14.36
CA ASN A 4 -33.88 -14.97 -13.64
C ASN A 4 -32.82 -14.94 -12.49
N LYS A 5 -32.86 -15.96 -11.66
CA LYS A 5 -31.99 -16.04 -10.48
C LYS A 5 -30.50 -16.07 -10.87
N ILE A 6 -30.17 -16.78 -11.93
CA ILE A 6 -28.79 -16.88 -12.38
C ILE A 6 -28.25 -15.51 -12.83
N GLU A 7 -29.04 -14.77 -13.59
CA GLU A 7 -28.66 -13.43 -14.06
C GLU A 7 -28.45 -12.46 -12.90
N ARG A 8 -29.28 -12.56 -11.87
CA ARG A 8 -29.12 -11.73 -10.66
C ARG A 8 -27.82 -12.04 -9.94
N ILE A 9 -27.52 -13.34 -9.81
CA ILE A 9 -26.28 -13.78 -9.15
C ILE A 9 -25.07 -13.33 -9.97
N ASP A 10 -25.10 -13.49 -11.28
CA ASP A 10 -24.02 -13.05 -12.15
C ASP A 10 -23.78 -11.55 -12.03
N LYS A 11 -24.82 -10.77 -11.95
CA LYS A 11 -24.72 -9.33 -11.76
C LYS A 11 -24.08 -8.98 -10.41
N GLU A 12 -24.46 -9.69 -9.35
CA GLU A 12 -23.86 -9.51 -8.02
C GLU A 12 -22.37 -9.91 -8.02
N ILE A 13 -22.03 -10.97 -8.72
CA ILE A 13 -20.64 -11.40 -8.87
C ILE A 13 -19.82 -10.30 -9.55
N ALA A 14 -20.34 -9.73 -10.64
CA ALA A 14 -19.64 -8.66 -11.37
C ALA A 14 -19.40 -7.46 -10.47
N LYS A 15 -20.40 -7.03 -9.71
CA LYS A 15 -20.26 -5.91 -8.77
C LYS A 15 -19.26 -6.20 -7.68
N THR A 16 -19.28 -7.40 -7.16
CA THR A 16 -18.34 -7.81 -6.10
C THR A 16 -16.91 -7.82 -6.61
N ARG A 17 -16.69 -8.29 -7.82
CA ARG A 17 -15.37 -8.26 -8.45
C ARG A 17 -14.84 -6.85 -8.64
N GLU A 18 -15.71 -5.92 -9.01
CA GLU A 18 -15.32 -4.50 -9.12
C GLU A 18 -14.87 -3.96 -7.78
N LYS A 19 -15.60 -4.27 -6.71
CA LYS A 19 -15.24 -3.84 -5.36
C LYS A 19 -13.93 -4.46 -4.88
N ILE A 20 -13.71 -5.72 -5.20
CA ILE A 20 -12.43 -6.38 -4.89
C ILE A 20 -11.28 -5.65 -5.55
N THR A 21 -11.41 -5.30 -6.82
CA THR A 21 -10.39 -4.54 -7.55
C THR A 21 -10.15 -3.17 -6.91
N GLU A 22 -11.20 -2.46 -6.55
CA GLU A 22 -11.10 -1.16 -5.88
C GLU A 22 -10.38 -1.27 -4.55
N TYR A 23 -10.74 -2.26 -3.73
CA TYR A 23 -10.10 -2.47 -2.44
C TYR A 23 -8.65 -2.93 -2.57
N GLN A 24 -8.33 -3.73 -3.55
CA GLN A 24 -6.94 -4.11 -3.83
C GLN A 24 -6.09 -2.90 -4.17
N ASN A 25 -6.62 -2.00 -5.01
CA ASN A 25 -5.92 -0.77 -5.36
C ASN A 25 -5.75 0.13 -4.16
N ARG A 26 -6.77 0.23 -3.32
CA ARG A 26 -6.71 1.02 -2.09
C ARG A 26 -5.67 0.45 -1.13
N LEU A 27 -5.63 -0.87 -0.99
CA LEU A 27 -4.64 -1.53 -0.14
C LEU A 27 -3.22 -1.23 -0.61
N ARG A 28 -2.96 -1.32 -1.91
CA ARG A 28 -1.64 -0.97 -2.47
C ARG A 28 -1.26 0.48 -2.16
N GLY A 29 -2.21 1.39 -2.28
CA GLY A 29 -2.00 2.80 -1.96
C GLY A 29 -1.64 3.00 -0.50
N LEU A 30 -2.36 2.34 0.41
CA LEU A 30 -2.09 2.43 1.84
C LEU A 30 -0.75 1.79 2.21
N GLU A 31 -0.41 0.67 1.62
CA GLU A 31 0.89 0.03 1.83
C GLU A 31 2.04 0.93 1.37
N ALA A 32 1.86 1.58 0.23
CA ALA A 32 2.86 2.54 -0.27
C ALA A 32 3.00 3.73 0.68
N GLN A 33 1.89 4.26 1.19
CA GLN A 33 1.91 5.35 2.16
C GLN A 33 2.61 4.93 3.46
N LYS A 34 2.35 3.71 3.91
CA LYS A 34 2.99 3.17 5.11
C LYS A 34 4.50 3.08 4.93
N THR A 35 4.95 2.54 3.79
CA THR A 35 6.38 2.45 3.48
C THR A 35 7.02 3.83 3.45
N GLU A 36 6.36 4.80 2.83
CA GLU A 36 6.85 6.18 2.76
C GLU A 36 6.97 6.79 4.15
N ALA A 37 5.98 6.59 5.01
CA ALA A 37 6.00 7.09 6.38
C ALA A 37 7.10 6.44 7.21
N GLU A 38 7.31 5.14 7.05
CA GLU A 38 8.39 4.41 7.73
C GLU A 38 9.76 4.93 7.28
N ASN A 39 9.94 5.16 6.00
CA ASN A 39 11.19 5.71 5.46
C ASN A 39 11.45 7.12 6.00
N LEU A 40 10.40 7.94 6.12
CA LEU A 40 10.53 9.27 6.69
C LEU A 40 10.96 9.22 8.14
N GLN A 41 10.42 8.29 8.93
CA GLN A 41 10.82 8.10 10.32
C GLN A 41 12.29 7.71 10.43
N ILE A 42 12.77 6.84 9.56
CA ILE A 42 14.18 6.43 9.51
C ILE A 42 15.06 7.64 9.20
N VAL A 43 14.70 8.42 8.20
CA VAL A 43 15.44 9.64 7.84
C VAL A 43 15.51 10.61 9.00
N GLN A 44 14.39 10.82 9.69
CA GLN A 44 14.34 11.73 10.85
C GLN A 44 15.21 11.21 11.99
N LEU A 45 15.22 9.91 12.23
CA LEU A 45 16.08 9.31 13.25
C LEU A 45 17.54 9.51 12.93
N VAL A 46 17.94 9.26 11.69
CA VAL A 46 19.34 9.46 11.23
C VAL A 46 19.75 10.92 11.40
N ARG A 47 18.88 11.86 11.04
CA ARG A 47 19.14 13.29 11.22
C ARG A 47 19.29 13.67 12.69
N SER A 48 18.49 13.08 13.56
CA SER A 48 18.59 13.35 15.01
C SER A 48 19.89 12.82 15.60
N MET A 49 20.47 11.80 15.01
CA MET A 49 21.77 11.25 15.40
C MET A 49 22.94 12.05 14.84
N ARG A 50 22.67 13.05 13.99
CA ARG A 50 23.66 13.93 13.35
C ARG A 50 24.73 13.17 12.57
N LEU A 51 24.34 12.10 11.91
CA LEU A 51 25.26 11.32 11.08
C LEU A 51 25.42 11.98 9.72
N THR A 52 26.66 12.00 9.23
CA THR A 52 26.92 12.40 7.84
C THR A 52 26.51 11.27 6.90
N PRO A 53 26.28 11.56 5.61
CA PRO A 53 26.01 10.49 4.64
C PRO A 53 27.12 9.44 4.58
N GLN A 54 28.37 9.85 4.77
CA GLN A 54 29.52 8.94 4.79
C GLN A 54 29.48 8.01 5.99
N GLU A 55 29.18 8.55 7.17
CA GLU A 55 29.03 7.75 8.39
C GLU A 55 27.90 6.75 8.27
N LEU A 56 26.77 7.18 7.71
CA LEU A 56 25.62 6.30 7.48
C LEU A 56 25.98 5.18 6.52
N THR A 57 26.66 5.48 5.42
CA THR A 57 27.12 4.50 4.44
C THR A 57 28.03 3.47 5.11
N ALA A 58 28.96 3.93 5.93
CA ALA A 58 29.87 3.04 6.67
C ALA A 58 29.12 2.10 7.61
N MET A 59 28.09 2.59 8.29
CA MET A 59 27.27 1.77 9.18
C MET A 59 26.48 0.71 8.43
N LEU A 60 25.97 1.04 7.26
CA LEU A 60 25.13 0.12 6.47
C LEU A 60 25.99 -0.91 5.71
N SER A 61 27.21 -0.57 5.36
CA SER A 61 28.09 -1.48 4.61
C SER A 61 29.00 -2.31 5.49
N GLY A 62 29.02 -2.01 6.75
CA GLY A 62 29.80 -2.75 7.72
C GLY A 62 29.04 -3.93 8.25
#